data_5fad958677953ee295afdeaee104b5c8
#
_entry.id   5fad958677953ee295afdeaee104b5c8
#
_cell.length_a   1.000
_cell.length_b   1.000
_cell.length_c   1.000
_cell.angle_alpha   90.00
_cell.angle_beta   90.00
_cell.angle_gamma   90.00
#
_symmetry.space_group_name_H-M   'P 1'
#
loop_
_entity.id
_entity.type
_entity.pdbx_description
1 polymer ?
#
loop_
_entity_poly.entity_id
_entity_poly.type
_entity_poly.pdbx_seq_one_letter_code
_entity_poly.pdbx_strand_id
1 'polypeptide(L)'
;MNNKEDTHTWDSQKDFLEKYRILMERIRHGDHSAYYQVKELRIKEFRNTIDIVNKGRYVTEDGTYYSFPDDSDMMCKTVFYEREICLPEAVQGCEQTIVEVQNIDCLYAGAQLKERGYNPAVLNMASRRNPGGGVVTGAGAQEETLFRRTNLFRSLYQFAPFAGMYGIKTSHYQYPLDRNFGGVYTPEAIYFRESEQKGYALLDNPVSLSFITVAGMNRPDLTAEGMIADHHVEPIKNKIRTIFRIGLAHGHDSLVLGALGCGAFRNPPRHVARLFHEVMDELEFKNKYRRIVFAILDDHNAHQSHNPEGNYKPFADEFAGMDEPRLTAEEEKTLMMWKLGAGNSAKRFNGENPIPEKTKVATKDTWNVEPMPEKRVVIPLDETIPSDAMRVVKYGHIPDAMEDHWFMYCDESTIRYYRSWTGFCIYVARYVDNGIICKITELMVNRDPEQYGCTDNEHDVALFMALLTEEYGGDASKYWSIAIK
;
A
#
# COMPACT_ATOMS: atom_id res chain seq x y z
N MET A 1 -37.19 29.32 -20.04
CA MET A 1 -35.75 29.28 -19.88
C MET A 1 -35.34 27.80 -19.90
N ASN A 2 -34.80 27.37 -21.03
CA ASN A 2 -34.36 25.96 -21.21
C ASN A 2 -33.10 25.71 -20.39
N ASN A 3 -33.23 25.03 -19.27
CA ASN A 3 -32.09 24.36 -18.65
C ASN A 3 -31.65 23.26 -19.61
N LYS A 4 -30.59 23.48 -20.38
CA LYS A 4 -29.79 22.40 -20.93
C LYS A 4 -29.17 21.72 -19.71
N GLU A 5 -29.67 20.56 -19.33
CA GLU A 5 -28.94 19.64 -18.46
C GLU A 5 -27.62 19.37 -19.15
N ASP A 6 -26.56 19.77 -18.46
CA ASP A 6 -25.20 19.54 -18.89
C ASP A 6 -24.98 18.02 -18.81
N THR A 7 -24.97 17.35 -19.95
CA THR A 7 -24.84 15.87 -20.06
C THR A 7 -23.39 15.41 -19.85
N HIS A 8 -22.54 16.27 -19.25
CA HIS A 8 -21.14 15.91 -18.99
C HIS A 8 -21.09 14.80 -17.92
N THR A 9 -20.68 13.64 -18.35
CA THR A 9 -20.38 12.52 -17.42
C THR A 9 -19.06 12.81 -16.71
N TRP A 10 -19.08 12.85 -15.39
CA TRP A 10 -17.87 13.07 -14.58
C TRP A 10 -16.81 12.03 -14.88
N ASP A 11 -15.60 12.48 -15.21
CA ASP A 11 -14.40 11.67 -15.44
C ASP A 11 -13.34 12.12 -14.43
N SER A 12 -13.00 11.24 -13.49
CA SER A 12 -12.09 11.58 -12.39
C SER A 12 -10.70 11.99 -12.88
N GLN A 13 -10.18 11.43 -13.97
CA GLN A 13 -8.86 11.78 -14.49
C GLN A 13 -8.87 13.18 -15.13
N LYS A 14 -9.90 13.51 -15.88
CA LYS A 14 -10.03 14.81 -16.59
C LYS A 14 -10.60 15.90 -15.68
N ASP A 15 -11.63 15.56 -14.88
CA ASP A 15 -12.37 16.54 -14.12
C ASP A 15 -11.82 16.80 -12.72
N PHE A 16 -11.16 15.80 -12.11
CA PHE A 16 -10.59 15.91 -10.79
C PHE A 16 -9.08 16.17 -10.82
N LEU A 17 -8.27 15.25 -11.39
CA LEU A 17 -6.82 15.22 -11.19
C LEU A 17 -6.12 16.51 -11.63
N GLU A 18 -6.42 17.01 -12.82
CA GLU A 18 -5.81 18.23 -13.35
C GLU A 18 -6.16 19.45 -12.50
N LYS A 19 -7.46 19.61 -12.17
CA LYS A 19 -7.94 20.72 -11.32
C LYS A 19 -7.36 20.61 -9.91
N TYR A 20 -7.30 19.41 -9.35
CA TYR A 20 -6.72 19.16 -8.04
C TYR A 20 -5.25 19.57 -7.97
N ARG A 21 -4.44 19.21 -8.96
CA ARG A 21 -3.01 19.62 -9.03
C ARG A 21 -2.86 21.13 -9.04
N ILE A 22 -3.63 21.82 -9.87
CA ILE A 22 -3.62 23.30 -9.94
C ILE A 22 -4.00 23.91 -8.60
N LEU A 23 -5.07 23.42 -7.96
CA LEU A 23 -5.55 23.94 -6.68
C LEU A 23 -4.56 23.69 -5.55
N MET A 24 -3.92 22.51 -5.52
CA MET A 24 -2.88 22.20 -4.52
C MET A 24 -1.65 23.07 -4.67
N GLU A 25 -1.27 23.42 -5.90
CA GLU A 25 -0.21 24.40 -6.17
C GLU A 25 -0.58 25.79 -5.63
N ARG A 26 -1.79 26.27 -5.89
CA ARG A 26 -2.31 27.54 -5.35
C ARG A 26 -2.31 27.55 -3.82
N ILE A 27 -2.71 26.43 -3.18
CA ILE A 27 -2.68 26.30 -1.71
C ILE A 27 -1.25 26.42 -1.19
N ARG A 28 -0.27 25.77 -1.82
CA ARG A 28 1.17 25.87 -1.45
C ARG A 28 1.68 27.31 -1.54
N HIS A 29 1.15 28.09 -2.47
CA HIS A 29 1.48 29.52 -2.62
C HIS A 29 0.62 30.45 -1.73
N GLY A 30 -0.14 29.90 -0.77
CA GLY A 30 -0.88 30.67 0.23
C GLY A 30 -2.30 31.08 -0.17
N ASP A 31 -2.82 30.59 -1.29
CA ASP A 31 -4.22 30.83 -1.68
C ASP A 31 -5.17 29.90 -0.94
N HIS A 32 -5.57 30.30 0.25
CA HIS A 32 -6.50 29.52 1.06
C HIS A 32 -7.91 29.38 0.45
N SER A 33 -8.28 30.23 -0.53
CA SER A 33 -9.60 30.12 -1.22
C SER A 33 -9.69 28.85 -2.07
N ALA A 34 -8.57 28.36 -2.61
CA ALA A 34 -8.49 27.13 -3.38
C ALA A 34 -8.90 25.89 -2.57
N TYR A 35 -8.78 25.94 -1.23
CA TYR A 35 -9.18 24.84 -0.36
C TYR A 35 -10.69 24.52 -0.45
N TYR A 36 -11.53 25.53 -0.61
CA TYR A 36 -12.97 25.32 -0.82
C TYR A 36 -13.28 24.63 -2.14
N GLN A 37 -12.50 24.95 -3.18
CA GLN A 37 -12.64 24.31 -4.50
C GLN A 37 -12.21 22.85 -4.46
N VAL A 38 -11.15 22.50 -3.70
CA VAL A 38 -10.77 21.10 -3.45
C VAL A 38 -11.91 20.34 -2.76
N LYS A 39 -12.57 20.94 -1.77
CA LYS A 39 -13.74 20.32 -1.13
C LYS A 39 -14.87 20.05 -2.14
N GLU A 40 -15.17 20.97 -3.03
CA GLU A 40 -16.17 20.77 -4.07
C GLU A 40 -15.80 19.62 -5.03
N LEU A 41 -14.55 19.51 -5.41
CA LEU A 41 -14.07 18.36 -6.21
C LEU A 41 -14.29 17.05 -5.47
N ARG A 42 -13.95 16.98 -4.18
CA ARG A 42 -14.14 15.80 -3.33
C ARG A 42 -15.62 15.40 -3.19
N ILE A 43 -16.52 16.38 -3.13
CA ILE A 43 -17.98 16.15 -3.10
C ILE A 43 -18.45 15.52 -4.42
N LYS A 44 -17.99 16.03 -5.54
CA LYS A 44 -18.32 15.50 -6.88
C LYS A 44 -17.79 14.08 -7.03
N GLU A 45 -16.56 13.83 -6.58
CA GLU A 45 -15.96 12.51 -6.62
C GLU A 45 -16.74 11.49 -5.78
N PHE A 46 -17.18 11.86 -4.57
CA PHE A 46 -18.03 10.98 -3.76
C PHE A 46 -19.38 10.69 -4.43
N ARG A 47 -20.00 11.68 -5.06
CA ARG A 47 -21.23 11.46 -5.84
C ARG A 47 -21.01 10.50 -6.99
N ASN A 48 -19.91 10.66 -7.72
CA ASN A 48 -19.54 9.74 -8.80
C ASN A 48 -19.27 8.32 -8.27
N THR A 49 -18.66 8.17 -7.09
CA THR A 49 -18.50 6.86 -6.42
C THR A 49 -19.87 6.22 -6.15
N ILE A 50 -20.83 6.98 -5.59
CA ILE A 50 -22.20 6.51 -5.36
C ILE A 50 -22.86 6.07 -6.68
N ASP A 51 -22.75 6.88 -7.73
CA ASP A 51 -23.34 6.60 -9.04
C ASP A 51 -22.78 5.32 -9.66
N ILE A 52 -21.46 5.10 -9.57
CA ILE A 52 -20.80 3.90 -10.05
C ILE A 52 -21.29 2.66 -9.28
N VAL A 53 -21.31 2.72 -7.97
CA VAL A 53 -21.77 1.61 -7.12
C VAL A 53 -23.24 1.31 -7.37
N ASN A 54 -24.11 2.32 -7.49
CA ASN A 54 -25.53 2.12 -7.79
C ASN A 54 -25.77 1.57 -9.20
N LYS A 55 -24.91 1.88 -10.18
CA LYS A 55 -24.93 1.27 -11.52
C LYS A 55 -24.46 -0.20 -11.50
N GLY A 56 -23.81 -0.63 -10.43
CA GLY A 56 -23.28 -1.97 -10.25
C GLY A 56 -22.11 -2.34 -11.16
N ARG A 57 -21.48 -1.37 -11.85
CA ARG A 57 -20.40 -1.63 -12.80
C ARG A 57 -19.63 -0.37 -13.17
N TYR A 58 -18.41 -0.56 -13.68
CA TYR A 58 -17.62 0.48 -14.34
C TYR A 58 -16.75 -0.10 -15.46
N VAL A 59 -16.15 0.80 -16.24
CA VAL A 59 -15.15 0.47 -17.26
C VAL A 59 -13.95 1.39 -17.01
N THR A 60 -12.75 0.85 -17.00
CA THR A 60 -11.51 1.60 -16.84
C THR A 60 -11.08 2.29 -18.15
N GLU A 61 -10.04 3.12 -18.12
CA GLU A 61 -9.56 3.83 -19.32
C GLU A 61 -9.05 2.89 -20.40
N ASP A 62 -8.45 1.76 -20.04
CA ASP A 62 -8.00 0.72 -20.97
C ASP A 62 -9.12 -0.17 -21.52
N GLY A 63 -10.35 0.04 -21.05
CA GLY A 63 -11.54 -0.71 -21.47
C GLY A 63 -11.85 -1.95 -20.63
N THR A 64 -11.13 -2.19 -19.55
CA THR A 64 -11.43 -3.30 -18.62
C THR A 64 -12.78 -3.08 -17.96
N TYR A 65 -13.65 -4.10 -18.03
CA TYR A 65 -15.00 -4.07 -17.47
C TYR A 65 -15.04 -4.77 -16.11
N TYR A 66 -15.59 -4.09 -15.13
CA TYR A 66 -15.85 -4.66 -13.81
C TYR A 66 -17.31 -4.55 -13.42
N SER A 67 -17.87 -5.64 -12.85
CA SER A 67 -19.21 -5.69 -12.26
C SER A 67 -19.11 -5.94 -10.77
N PHE A 68 -19.73 -5.07 -9.96
CA PHE A 68 -19.78 -5.28 -8.51
C PHE A 68 -20.58 -6.53 -8.18
N PRO A 69 -20.16 -7.33 -7.17
CA PRO A 69 -21.01 -8.35 -6.59
C PRO A 69 -22.25 -7.69 -5.94
N ASP A 70 -23.30 -8.48 -5.72
CA ASP A 70 -24.44 -8.03 -4.93
C ASP A 70 -23.97 -7.66 -3.51
N ASP A 71 -24.22 -6.42 -3.09
CA ASP A 71 -23.79 -5.91 -1.79
C ASP A 71 -24.74 -6.28 -0.62
N SER A 72 -25.85 -6.96 -0.90
CA SER A 72 -26.81 -7.42 0.11
C SER A 72 -26.18 -8.36 1.12
N ASP A 73 -25.26 -9.22 0.69
CA ASP A 73 -24.51 -10.13 1.57
C ASP A 73 -23.56 -9.37 2.50
N MET A 74 -22.78 -8.43 1.97
CA MET A 74 -21.95 -7.52 2.75
C MET A 74 -22.77 -6.75 3.79
N MET A 75 -23.88 -6.16 3.37
CA MET A 75 -24.75 -5.38 4.25
C MET A 75 -25.40 -6.24 5.34
N CYS A 76 -25.84 -7.45 5.00
CA CYS A 76 -26.46 -8.39 5.95
C CYS A 76 -25.47 -8.91 6.99
N LYS A 77 -24.23 -9.16 6.60
CA LYS A 77 -23.13 -9.63 7.46
C LYS A 77 -22.43 -8.50 8.22
N THR A 78 -22.78 -7.24 7.97
CA THR A 78 -22.27 -6.09 8.73
C THR A 78 -22.81 -6.12 10.14
N VAL A 79 -21.92 -5.99 11.13
CA VAL A 79 -22.28 -6.08 12.57
C VAL A 79 -22.00 -4.73 13.25
N PHE A 80 -23.01 -4.21 13.95
CA PHE A 80 -22.91 -3.01 14.78
C PHE A 80 -22.73 -3.41 16.25
N TYR A 81 -21.66 -2.96 16.87
CA TYR A 81 -21.32 -3.24 18.26
C TYR A 81 -21.62 -2.01 19.14
N GLU A 82 -22.51 -2.18 20.12
CA GLU A 82 -22.86 -1.15 21.10
C GLU A 82 -22.19 -1.36 22.45
N ARG A 83 -21.66 -2.56 22.68
CA ARG A 83 -21.12 -3.00 23.98
C ARG A 83 -19.78 -3.69 23.80
N GLU A 84 -19.14 -3.92 24.91
CA GLU A 84 -17.91 -4.71 24.96
C GLU A 84 -18.12 -6.11 24.36
N ILE A 85 -17.17 -6.53 23.53
CA ILE A 85 -17.17 -7.84 22.86
C ILE A 85 -16.43 -8.82 23.79
N CYS A 86 -17.06 -9.94 24.08
CA CYS A 86 -16.39 -11.06 24.72
C CYS A 86 -15.93 -12.05 23.66
N LEU A 87 -14.62 -12.31 23.59
CA LEU A 87 -14.08 -13.33 22.70
C LEU A 87 -14.32 -14.75 23.26
N PRO A 88 -14.47 -15.76 22.40
CA PRO A 88 -14.47 -17.15 22.85
C PRO A 88 -13.11 -17.49 23.48
N GLU A 89 -13.11 -18.40 24.49
CA GLU A 89 -11.90 -18.77 25.26
C GLU A 89 -10.73 -19.31 24.40
N ALA A 90 -10.98 -19.79 23.19
CA ALA A 90 -10.00 -20.45 22.34
C ALA A 90 -9.76 -19.73 21.00
N VAL A 91 -9.31 -18.47 21.04
CA VAL A 91 -8.75 -17.86 19.81
C VAL A 91 -7.34 -18.42 19.57
N GLN A 92 -7.17 -19.08 18.43
CA GLN A 92 -5.87 -19.63 18.03
C GLN A 92 -4.85 -18.50 17.88
N GLY A 93 -3.68 -18.66 18.49
CA GLY A 93 -2.57 -17.73 18.38
C GLY A 93 -1.56 -18.15 17.31
N CYS A 94 -0.58 -17.31 17.08
CA CYS A 94 0.64 -17.58 16.32
C CYS A 94 1.85 -17.59 17.25
N GLU A 95 3.00 -17.97 16.72
CA GLU A 95 4.25 -18.01 17.50
C GLU A 95 4.70 -16.59 17.90
N GLN A 96 4.60 -15.65 16.95
CA GLN A 96 4.91 -14.24 17.17
C GLN A 96 4.04 -13.36 16.27
N THR A 97 3.53 -12.26 16.81
CA THR A 97 2.93 -11.18 16.00
C THR A 97 4.04 -10.31 15.41
N ILE A 98 4.02 -10.14 14.08
CA ILE A 98 4.91 -9.22 13.37
C ILE A 98 4.22 -7.87 13.27
N VAL A 99 4.91 -6.79 13.64
CA VAL A 99 4.38 -5.43 13.58
C VAL A 99 5.26 -4.59 12.67
N GLU A 100 4.65 -4.04 11.63
CA GLU A 100 5.30 -3.13 10.68
C GLU A 100 4.70 -1.74 10.79
N VAL A 101 5.53 -0.71 10.69
CA VAL A 101 5.07 0.68 10.53
C VAL A 101 5.52 1.18 9.18
N GLN A 102 4.56 1.50 8.33
CA GLN A 102 4.83 1.85 6.93
C GLN A 102 4.23 3.22 6.59
N ASN A 103 4.99 4.04 5.86
CA ASN A 103 4.47 5.30 5.30
C ASN A 103 3.70 5.02 4.00
N ILE A 104 2.50 4.47 4.12
CA ILE A 104 1.71 3.93 3.02
C ILE A 104 0.21 4.18 3.25
N ASP A 105 -0.56 4.15 2.17
CA ASP A 105 -2.03 4.18 2.21
C ASP A 105 -2.61 2.87 2.78
N CYS A 106 -3.62 2.97 3.65
CA CYS A 106 -4.18 1.81 4.34
C CYS A 106 -4.90 0.81 3.41
N LEU A 107 -5.53 1.28 2.31
CA LEU A 107 -6.17 0.40 1.34
C LEU A 107 -5.12 -0.38 0.55
N TYR A 108 -4.02 0.30 0.21
CA TYR A 108 -2.90 -0.34 -0.46
C TYR A 108 -2.22 -1.37 0.44
N ALA A 109 -1.97 -1.04 1.71
CA ALA A 109 -1.44 -2.00 2.69
C ALA A 109 -2.36 -3.22 2.86
N GLY A 110 -3.69 -3.01 2.91
CA GLY A 110 -4.68 -4.08 2.98
C GLY A 110 -4.65 -4.99 1.76
N ALA A 111 -4.55 -4.41 0.56
CA ALA A 111 -4.45 -5.14 -0.69
C ALA A 111 -3.16 -5.99 -0.74
N GLN A 112 -2.02 -5.43 -0.36
CA GLN A 112 -0.74 -6.16 -0.29
C GLN A 112 -0.79 -7.33 0.69
N LEU A 113 -1.38 -7.16 1.88
CA LEU A 113 -1.53 -8.26 2.83
C LEU A 113 -2.40 -9.38 2.25
N LYS A 114 -3.49 -9.02 1.57
CA LYS A 114 -4.37 -10.01 0.93
C LYS A 114 -3.67 -10.77 -0.20
N GLU A 115 -2.90 -10.08 -1.02
CA GLU A 115 -2.08 -10.68 -2.08
C GLU A 115 -1.04 -11.66 -1.51
N ARG A 116 -0.47 -11.35 -0.34
CA ARG A 116 0.46 -12.21 0.41
C ARG A 116 -0.24 -13.37 1.14
N GLY A 117 -1.55 -13.58 0.96
CA GLY A 117 -2.32 -14.69 1.53
C GLY A 117 -2.74 -14.50 2.99
N TYR A 118 -2.73 -13.26 3.51
CA TYR A 118 -3.32 -12.92 4.79
C TYR A 118 -4.82 -12.62 4.66
N ASN A 119 -5.53 -12.64 5.79
CA ASN A 119 -6.93 -12.22 5.89
C ASN A 119 -7.03 -10.89 6.68
N PRO A 120 -6.67 -9.73 6.05
CA PRO A 120 -6.60 -8.46 6.75
C PRO A 120 -7.98 -7.86 7.04
N ALA A 121 -8.10 -7.15 8.17
CA ALA A 121 -9.12 -6.14 8.37
C ALA A 121 -8.48 -4.74 8.45
N VAL A 122 -9.06 -3.78 7.74
CA VAL A 122 -8.55 -2.40 7.66
C VAL A 122 -9.32 -1.52 8.64
N LEU A 123 -8.60 -0.77 9.48
CA LEU A 123 -9.21 0.18 10.40
C LEU A 123 -9.73 1.41 9.64
N ASN A 124 -11.03 1.67 9.77
CA ASN A 124 -11.64 2.95 9.48
C ASN A 124 -11.61 3.82 10.74
N MET A 125 -10.79 4.86 10.75
CA MET A 125 -10.66 5.83 11.84
C MET A 125 -11.82 6.83 11.81
N ALA A 126 -12.97 6.40 12.30
CA ALA A 126 -14.27 6.97 12.01
C ALA A 126 -14.66 8.19 12.84
N SER A 127 -15.62 8.93 12.33
CA SER A 127 -16.44 9.82 13.12
C SER A 127 -17.36 9.01 14.04
N ARG A 128 -17.41 9.38 15.33
CA ARG A 128 -18.35 8.75 16.26
C ARG A 128 -19.82 9.07 15.96
N ARG A 129 -20.10 10.24 15.38
CA ARG A 129 -21.44 10.79 15.25
C ARG A 129 -22.14 10.45 13.94
N ASN A 130 -21.37 10.42 12.85
CA ASN A 130 -21.93 10.26 11.51
C ASN A 130 -21.06 9.28 10.70
N PRO A 131 -21.63 8.24 10.10
CA PRO A 131 -20.90 7.38 9.20
C PRO A 131 -20.39 8.16 7.98
N GLY A 132 -19.12 7.97 7.63
CA GLY A 132 -18.46 8.71 6.56
C GLY A 132 -18.03 10.13 6.92
N GLY A 133 -18.14 10.50 8.21
CA GLY A 133 -17.66 11.79 8.71
C GLY A 133 -18.19 12.98 7.95
N GLY A 134 -17.29 13.75 7.36
CA GLY A 134 -17.59 14.94 6.54
C GLY A 134 -17.52 14.72 5.04
N VAL A 135 -17.66 13.48 4.54
CA VAL A 135 -17.52 13.16 3.10
C VAL A 135 -18.44 13.99 2.21
N VAL A 136 -19.69 14.19 2.65
CA VAL A 136 -20.70 14.99 1.92
C VAL A 136 -20.38 16.49 1.89
N THR A 137 -19.46 16.97 2.72
CA THR A 137 -18.96 18.34 2.76
C THR A 137 -17.54 18.50 2.25
N GLY A 138 -16.97 17.43 1.66
CA GLY A 138 -15.66 17.45 1.02
C GLY A 138 -14.48 17.40 1.99
N ALA A 139 -14.68 16.92 3.22
CA ALA A 139 -13.58 16.66 4.13
C ALA A 139 -12.64 15.59 3.54
N GLY A 140 -11.38 15.57 3.99
CA GLY A 140 -10.30 14.78 3.36
C GLY A 140 -9.52 13.92 4.34
N ALA A 141 -10.08 13.56 5.49
CA ALA A 141 -9.44 12.60 6.40
C ALA A 141 -9.60 11.16 5.89
N GLN A 142 -9.03 10.20 6.62
CA GLN A 142 -8.97 8.81 6.21
C GLN A 142 -10.38 8.21 5.97
N GLU A 143 -11.34 8.40 6.86
CA GLU A 143 -12.69 7.88 6.69
C GLU A 143 -13.35 8.40 5.40
N GLU A 144 -13.26 9.69 5.12
CA GLU A 144 -13.83 10.27 3.91
C GLU A 144 -13.13 9.78 2.64
N THR A 145 -11.83 9.49 2.73
CA THR A 145 -11.06 8.89 1.64
C THR A 145 -11.51 7.46 1.36
N LEU A 146 -11.75 6.65 2.40
CA LEU A 146 -12.31 5.31 2.26
C LEU A 146 -13.67 5.33 1.55
N PHE A 147 -14.55 6.27 1.91
CA PHE A 147 -15.87 6.41 1.31
C PHE A 147 -15.81 6.80 -0.18
N ARG A 148 -14.82 7.57 -0.60
CA ARG A 148 -14.63 7.92 -2.02
C ARG A 148 -14.04 6.80 -2.85
N ARG A 149 -13.37 5.82 -2.22
CA ARG A 149 -12.57 4.80 -2.90
C ARG A 149 -13.14 3.38 -2.83
N THR A 150 -14.20 3.21 -2.02
CA THR A 150 -14.83 1.90 -1.79
C THR A 150 -16.36 2.02 -1.82
N ASN A 151 -17.04 0.87 -1.82
CA ASN A 151 -18.50 0.83 -1.59
C ASN A 151 -18.89 0.77 -0.10
N LEU A 152 -17.97 1.12 0.82
CA LEU A 152 -18.15 1.07 2.29
C LEU A 152 -19.39 1.85 2.76
N PHE A 153 -19.77 2.93 2.05
CA PHE A 153 -20.97 3.70 2.39
C PHE A 153 -22.24 2.84 2.38
N ARG A 154 -22.33 1.81 1.54
CA ARG A 154 -23.49 0.90 1.48
C ARG A 154 -23.71 0.21 2.83
N SER A 155 -22.60 -0.26 3.42
CA SER A 155 -22.63 -0.91 4.74
C SER A 155 -22.92 0.09 5.88
N LEU A 156 -22.19 1.20 5.95
CA LEU A 156 -22.25 2.06 7.12
C LEU A 156 -23.50 2.98 7.15
N TYR A 157 -24.03 3.37 5.99
CA TYR A 157 -25.22 4.23 5.92
C TYR A 157 -26.50 3.55 6.39
N GLN A 158 -26.56 2.19 6.44
CA GLN A 158 -27.71 1.52 7.06
C GLN A 158 -27.95 1.92 8.53
N PHE A 159 -26.90 2.41 9.20
CA PHE A 159 -26.95 2.88 10.59
C PHE A 159 -27.17 4.40 10.73
N ALA A 160 -27.62 5.05 9.68
CA ALA A 160 -27.88 6.47 9.68
C ALA A 160 -29.37 6.76 9.37
N PRO A 161 -29.98 7.79 9.98
CA PRO A 161 -31.38 8.12 9.74
C PRO A 161 -31.67 8.54 8.29
N PHE A 162 -30.63 8.92 7.55
CA PHE A 162 -30.71 9.32 6.14
C PHE A 162 -30.46 8.17 5.15
N ALA A 163 -30.35 6.93 5.61
CA ALA A 163 -30.07 5.75 4.75
C ALA A 163 -30.99 5.67 3.51
N GLY A 164 -32.27 5.95 3.66
CA GLY A 164 -33.27 5.96 2.58
C GLY A 164 -32.96 6.92 1.43
N MET A 165 -32.22 8.00 1.67
CA MET A 165 -31.78 8.93 0.62
C MET A 165 -30.79 8.28 -0.37
N TYR A 166 -30.13 7.20 0.04
CA TYR A 166 -29.17 6.41 -0.74
C TYR A 166 -29.73 5.06 -1.21
N GLY A 167 -31.06 4.86 -1.07
CA GLY A 167 -31.71 3.59 -1.40
C GLY A 167 -31.33 2.44 -0.45
N ILE A 168 -30.88 2.76 0.76
CA ILE A 168 -30.41 1.80 1.76
C ILE A 168 -31.51 1.63 2.82
N LYS A 169 -31.81 0.38 3.19
CA LYS A 169 -32.73 0.08 4.28
C LYS A 169 -32.10 0.44 5.63
N THR A 170 -32.81 1.25 6.41
CA THR A 170 -32.34 1.68 7.74
C THR A 170 -32.39 0.50 8.73
N SER A 171 -31.29 0.29 9.45
CA SER A 171 -31.18 -0.65 10.57
C SER A 171 -31.86 -0.07 11.83
N HIS A 172 -32.16 -0.94 12.79
CA HIS A 172 -32.58 -0.51 14.12
C HIS A 172 -31.43 0.02 14.97
N TYR A 173 -30.20 -0.43 14.71
CA TYR A 173 -28.98 0.17 15.27
C TYR A 173 -28.68 1.49 14.60
N GLN A 174 -28.25 2.47 15.36
CA GLN A 174 -28.01 3.81 14.83
C GLN A 174 -26.78 4.46 15.45
N TYR A 175 -26.08 5.28 14.67
CA TYR A 175 -25.12 6.22 15.23
C TYR A 175 -25.80 7.16 16.24
N PRO A 176 -25.06 7.65 17.27
CA PRO A 176 -23.59 7.62 17.42
C PRO A 176 -23.07 6.29 17.96
N LEU A 177 -21.84 5.95 17.58
CA LEU A 177 -21.10 4.82 18.20
C LEU A 177 -20.94 5.04 19.70
N ASP A 178 -20.94 3.98 20.50
CA ASP A 178 -20.63 4.08 21.93
C ASP A 178 -19.25 4.72 22.16
N ARG A 179 -19.10 5.40 23.28
CA ARG A 179 -17.87 6.15 23.57
C ARG A 179 -16.67 5.27 23.87
N ASN A 180 -16.88 4.09 24.42
CA ASN A 180 -15.82 3.19 24.86
C ASN A 180 -15.70 1.95 23.98
N PHE A 181 -16.83 1.34 23.61
CA PHE A 181 -16.88 0.01 22.97
C PHE A 181 -17.55 0.02 21.59
N GLY A 182 -18.01 1.19 21.11
CA GLY A 182 -18.73 1.26 19.84
C GLY A 182 -17.83 0.98 18.62
N GLY A 183 -18.30 0.07 17.78
CA GLY A 183 -17.65 -0.24 16.51
C GLY A 183 -18.61 -0.85 15.51
N VAL A 184 -18.17 -0.91 14.26
CA VAL A 184 -18.88 -1.62 13.19
C VAL A 184 -17.89 -2.49 12.43
N TYR A 185 -18.26 -3.73 12.21
CA TYR A 185 -17.57 -4.62 11.28
C TYR A 185 -18.26 -4.63 9.93
N THR A 186 -17.53 -4.41 8.85
CA THR A 186 -18.01 -4.53 7.47
C THR A 186 -17.15 -5.56 6.75
N PRO A 187 -17.72 -6.70 6.31
CA PRO A 187 -16.99 -7.66 5.49
C PRO A 187 -16.91 -7.20 4.05
N GLU A 188 -15.85 -7.55 3.36
CA GLU A 188 -15.74 -7.64 1.90
C GLU A 188 -16.21 -6.42 1.09
N ALA A 189 -16.01 -5.20 1.61
CA ALA A 189 -16.24 -4.00 0.82
C ALA A 189 -15.21 -3.88 -0.31
N ILE A 190 -15.64 -3.42 -1.47
CA ILE A 190 -14.81 -3.36 -2.68
C ILE A 190 -14.02 -2.05 -2.72
N TYR A 191 -12.70 -2.15 -2.69
CA TYR A 191 -11.76 -1.10 -3.00
C TYR A 191 -11.53 -1.06 -4.52
N PHE A 192 -11.95 0.02 -5.18
CA PHE A 192 -11.99 0.10 -6.64
C PHE A 192 -11.45 1.41 -7.22
N ARG A 193 -10.90 2.30 -6.39
CA ARG A 193 -10.33 3.58 -6.84
C ARG A 193 -8.99 3.86 -6.19
N GLU A 194 -8.08 4.40 -6.96
CA GLU A 194 -6.81 4.91 -6.51
C GLU A 194 -6.95 6.10 -5.55
N SER A 195 -5.82 6.56 -5.02
CA SER A 195 -5.75 7.69 -4.08
C SER A 195 -6.12 9.03 -4.74
N GLU A 196 -6.36 10.05 -3.92
CA GLU A 196 -6.62 11.42 -4.34
C GLU A 196 -5.49 11.97 -5.22
N GLN A 197 -4.24 11.66 -4.87
CA GLN A 197 -3.04 12.08 -5.59
C GLN A 197 -2.96 11.46 -7.00
N LYS A 198 -3.57 10.31 -7.19
CA LYS A 198 -3.72 9.62 -8.48
C LYS A 198 -5.08 9.89 -9.14
N GLY A 199 -5.83 10.91 -8.67
CA GLY A 199 -7.08 11.36 -9.26
C GLY A 199 -8.21 10.35 -9.17
N TYR A 200 -8.22 9.49 -8.16
CA TYR A 200 -9.26 8.48 -7.97
C TYR A 200 -9.49 7.58 -9.20
N ALA A 201 -8.43 7.30 -9.98
CA ALA A 201 -8.51 6.39 -11.12
C ALA A 201 -9.20 5.07 -10.74
N LEU A 202 -9.99 4.52 -11.64
CA LEU A 202 -10.64 3.24 -11.44
C LEU A 202 -9.60 2.11 -11.54
N LEU A 203 -9.65 1.15 -10.64
CA LEU A 203 -8.73 0.00 -10.64
C LEU A 203 -9.18 -1.06 -11.63
N ASP A 204 -8.25 -1.60 -12.41
CA ASP A 204 -8.48 -2.75 -13.30
C ASP A 204 -8.80 -4.01 -12.50
N ASN A 205 -8.15 -4.16 -11.35
CA ASN A 205 -8.31 -5.27 -10.43
C ASN A 205 -8.74 -4.77 -9.04
N PRO A 206 -10.04 -4.52 -8.82
CA PRO A 206 -10.53 -4.09 -7.51
C PRO A 206 -10.37 -5.19 -6.46
N VAL A 207 -10.15 -4.77 -5.22
CA VAL A 207 -9.83 -5.68 -4.10
C VAL A 207 -10.95 -5.67 -3.08
N SER A 208 -11.43 -6.85 -2.68
CA SER A 208 -12.36 -7.01 -1.56
C SER A 208 -11.60 -6.92 -0.23
N LEU A 209 -11.96 -6.00 0.65
CA LEU A 209 -11.35 -5.79 1.96
C LEU A 209 -12.43 -5.72 3.05
N SER A 210 -12.11 -6.25 4.23
CA SER A 210 -12.96 -6.09 5.42
C SER A 210 -12.53 -4.87 6.21
N PHE A 211 -13.51 -4.21 6.87
CA PHE A 211 -13.24 -2.99 7.63
C PHE A 211 -13.71 -3.09 9.07
N ILE A 212 -12.92 -2.51 9.97
CA ILE A 212 -13.26 -2.29 11.36
C ILE A 212 -13.40 -0.78 11.57
N THR A 213 -14.62 -0.33 11.82
CA THR A 213 -14.96 1.09 11.99
C THR A 213 -15.01 1.44 13.47
N VAL A 214 -14.04 2.20 13.97
CA VAL A 214 -13.98 2.65 15.38
C VAL A 214 -13.56 4.11 15.41
N ALA A 215 -14.20 4.89 16.29
CA ALA A 215 -13.90 6.32 16.44
C ALA A 215 -12.81 6.55 17.49
N GLY A 216 -11.76 7.28 17.15
CA GLY A 216 -10.79 7.79 18.11
C GLY A 216 -11.42 8.78 19.11
N MET A 217 -10.73 9.05 20.22
CA MET A 217 -11.13 10.11 21.15
C MET A 217 -10.87 11.48 20.52
N ASN A 218 -11.84 12.36 20.57
CA ASN A 218 -11.72 13.70 20.00
C ASN A 218 -11.17 14.67 21.05
N ARG A 219 -9.94 15.15 20.86
CA ARG A 219 -9.26 16.16 21.69
C ARG A 219 -9.29 15.82 23.18
N PRO A 220 -8.60 14.74 23.59
CA PRO A 220 -8.46 14.42 25.00
C PRO A 220 -7.74 15.54 25.74
N ASP A 221 -8.03 15.69 27.04
CA ASP A 221 -7.22 16.55 27.91
C ASP A 221 -5.81 16.01 27.98
N LEU A 222 -4.83 16.92 28.01
CA LEU A 222 -3.42 16.59 28.04
C LEU A 222 -2.80 17.04 29.39
N THR A 223 -1.78 16.31 29.84
CA THR A 223 -0.92 16.71 30.96
C THR A 223 0.00 17.87 30.56
N ALA A 224 0.72 18.43 31.50
CA ALA A 224 1.71 19.48 31.25
C ALA A 224 2.85 19.01 30.32
N GLU A 225 3.14 17.72 30.30
CA GLU A 225 4.14 17.06 29.46
C GLU A 225 3.61 16.71 28.06
N GLY A 226 2.33 17.05 27.76
CA GLY A 226 1.70 16.78 26.47
C GLY A 226 1.23 15.33 26.29
N MET A 227 1.12 14.56 27.37
CA MET A 227 0.56 13.20 27.36
C MET A 227 -0.96 13.26 27.57
N ILE A 228 -1.67 12.22 27.12
CA ILE A 228 -3.11 12.07 27.41
C ILE A 228 -3.30 11.94 28.93
N ALA A 229 -4.23 12.71 29.51
CA ALA A 229 -4.52 12.68 30.93
C ALA A 229 -5.08 11.29 31.35
N ASP A 230 -4.72 10.83 32.54
CA ASP A 230 -4.96 9.45 33.04
C ASP A 230 -6.42 8.99 32.91
N HIS A 231 -7.40 9.88 33.15
CA HIS A 231 -8.81 9.54 33.05
C HIS A 231 -9.30 9.25 31.62
N HIS A 232 -8.49 9.56 30.59
CA HIS A 232 -8.75 9.25 29.20
C HIS A 232 -8.00 8.00 28.70
N VAL A 233 -7.00 7.52 29.43
CA VAL A 233 -6.15 6.40 29.01
C VAL A 233 -6.99 5.14 28.85
N GLU A 234 -7.71 4.72 29.88
CA GLU A 234 -8.51 3.50 29.82
C GLU A 234 -9.65 3.55 28.77
N PRO A 235 -10.41 4.66 28.62
CA PRO A 235 -11.33 4.81 27.49
C PRO A 235 -10.69 4.66 26.12
N ILE A 236 -9.45 5.12 25.92
CA ILE A 236 -8.74 4.95 24.63
C ILE A 236 -8.29 3.49 24.44
N LYS A 237 -7.76 2.86 25.50
CA LYS A 237 -7.43 1.42 25.48
C LYS A 237 -8.65 0.56 25.13
N ASN A 238 -9.82 0.88 25.65
CA ASN A 238 -11.06 0.16 25.34
C ASN A 238 -11.43 0.26 23.86
N LYS A 239 -11.16 1.39 23.21
CA LYS A 239 -11.33 1.52 21.74
C LYS A 239 -10.33 0.65 20.97
N ILE A 240 -9.08 0.60 21.41
CA ILE A 240 -8.06 -0.26 20.85
C ILE A 240 -8.44 -1.73 21.02
N ARG A 241 -8.85 -2.15 22.23
CA ARG A 241 -9.35 -3.52 22.49
C ARG A 241 -10.54 -3.86 21.60
N THR A 242 -11.46 -2.92 21.39
CA THR A 242 -12.61 -3.10 20.48
C THR A 242 -12.16 -3.41 19.06
N ILE A 243 -11.15 -2.70 18.54
CA ILE A 243 -10.57 -2.97 17.21
C ILE A 243 -10.05 -4.42 17.15
N PHE A 244 -9.24 -4.82 18.13
CA PHE A 244 -8.65 -6.16 18.17
C PHE A 244 -9.71 -7.24 18.32
N ARG A 245 -10.68 -7.05 19.22
CA ARG A 245 -11.76 -8.01 19.44
C ARG A 245 -12.64 -8.20 18.20
N ILE A 246 -12.98 -7.14 17.50
CA ILE A 246 -13.75 -7.23 16.24
C ILE A 246 -12.99 -8.07 15.22
N GLY A 247 -11.71 -7.80 15.02
CA GLY A 247 -10.90 -8.56 14.05
C GLY A 247 -10.85 -10.05 14.40
N LEU A 248 -10.57 -10.39 15.66
CA LEU A 248 -10.53 -11.79 16.12
C LEU A 248 -11.90 -12.48 16.07
N ALA A 249 -12.98 -11.79 16.44
CA ALA A 249 -14.34 -12.33 16.39
C ALA A 249 -14.78 -12.69 14.96
N HIS A 250 -14.19 -12.04 13.96
CA HIS A 250 -14.46 -12.30 12.54
C HIS A 250 -13.36 -13.12 11.83
N GLY A 251 -12.42 -13.69 12.59
CA GLY A 251 -11.43 -14.63 12.06
C GLY A 251 -10.32 -13.98 11.23
N HIS A 252 -10.04 -12.68 11.44
CA HIS A 252 -8.92 -12.02 10.80
C HIS A 252 -7.60 -12.40 11.46
N ASP A 253 -6.61 -12.71 10.65
CA ASP A 253 -5.25 -13.05 11.10
C ASP A 253 -4.29 -11.87 11.03
N SER A 254 -4.73 -10.77 10.47
CA SER A 254 -3.92 -9.56 10.29
C SER A 254 -4.76 -8.28 10.35
N LEU A 255 -4.13 -7.18 10.73
CA LEU A 255 -4.76 -5.87 10.83
C LEU A 255 -3.95 -4.82 10.06
N VAL A 256 -4.66 -3.92 9.39
CA VAL A 256 -4.11 -2.64 8.92
C VAL A 256 -4.66 -1.54 9.81
N LEU A 257 -3.80 -0.97 10.61
CA LEU A 257 -4.10 0.07 11.58
C LEU A 257 -3.56 1.43 11.11
N GLY A 258 -3.86 2.49 11.86
CA GLY A 258 -3.35 3.83 11.62
C GLY A 258 -3.16 4.59 12.94
N ALA A 259 -2.69 5.83 12.86
CA ALA A 259 -2.51 6.72 14.01
C ALA A 259 -3.89 7.22 14.51
N LEU A 260 -4.61 6.37 15.25
CA LEU A 260 -6.00 6.59 15.66
C LEU A 260 -6.17 7.90 16.44
N GLY A 261 -6.89 8.84 15.85
CA GLY A 261 -7.18 10.14 16.45
C GLY A 261 -6.01 11.15 16.43
N CYS A 262 -4.85 10.81 15.88
CA CYS A 262 -3.67 11.69 15.89
C CYS A 262 -3.72 12.85 14.89
N GLY A 263 -4.61 12.81 13.89
CA GLY A 263 -4.85 13.90 12.96
C GLY A 263 -5.79 14.97 13.54
N ALA A 264 -6.97 15.11 12.93
CA ALA A 264 -7.98 16.12 13.30
C ALA A 264 -8.43 16.06 14.77
N PHE A 265 -8.35 14.91 15.42
CA PHE A 265 -8.74 14.74 16.83
C PHE A 265 -7.60 15.05 17.82
N ARG A 266 -6.40 15.37 17.35
CA ARG A 266 -5.26 15.92 18.12
C ARG A 266 -4.78 15.07 19.28
N ASN A 267 -4.88 13.75 19.19
CA ASN A 267 -4.21 12.88 20.17
C ASN A 267 -2.69 12.91 19.92
N PRO A 268 -1.84 12.92 20.97
CA PRO A 268 -0.41 12.85 20.81
C PRO A 268 0.03 11.46 20.30
N PRO A 269 0.67 11.35 19.12
CA PRO A 269 0.92 10.07 18.46
C PRO A 269 1.86 9.16 19.25
N ARG A 270 2.86 9.72 19.97
CA ARG A 270 3.77 8.95 20.82
C ARG A 270 3.03 8.22 21.95
N HIS A 271 2.05 8.87 22.55
CA HIS A 271 1.24 8.21 23.61
C HIS A 271 0.28 7.19 22.99
N VAL A 272 -0.36 7.51 21.87
CA VAL A 272 -1.27 6.57 21.20
C VAL A 272 -0.54 5.31 20.73
N ALA A 273 0.65 5.43 20.15
CA ALA A 273 1.49 4.29 19.77
C ALA A 273 1.77 3.37 20.97
N ARG A 274 2.18 3.96 22.10
CA ARG A 274 2.40 3.25 23.36
C ARG A 274 1.15 2.53 23.87
N LEU A 275 -0.03 3.17 23.81
CA LEU A 275 -1.28 2.53 24.23
C LEU A 275 -1.67 1.36 23.30
N PHE A 276 -1.37 1.43 22.01
CA PHE A 276 -1.50 0.27 21.12
C PHE A 276 -0.58 -0.87 21.56
N HIS A 277 0.69 -0.57 21.85
CA HIS A 277 1.66 -1.56 22.29
C HIS A 277 1.24 -2.22 23.60
N GLU A 278 0.83 -1.43 24.59
CA GLU A 278 0.33 -1.94 25.87
C GLU A 278 -0.88 -2.88 25.71
N VAL A 279 -1.83 -2.55 24.84
CA VAL A 279 -2.99 -3.42 24.56
C VAL A 279 -2.57 -4.68 23.81
N MET A 280 -1.65 -4.60 22.86
CA MET A 280 -1.13 -5.76 22.12
C MET A 280 -0.44 -6.78 23.04
N ASP A 281 0.17 -6.32 24.13
CA ASP A 281 0.82 -7.17 25.14
C ASP A 281 -0.15 -7.78 26.17
N GLU A 282 -1.43 -7.36 26.18
CA GLU A 282 -2.45 -7.99 27.03
C GLU A 282 -2.63 -9.47 26.62
N LEU A 283 -2.81 -10.36 27.60
CA LEU A 283 -2.95 -11.82 27.39
C LEU A 283 -4.03 -12.18 26.36
N GLU A 284 -5.07 -11.34 26.26
CA GLU A 284 -6.17 -11.51 25.30
C GLU A 284 -5.70 -11.36 23.86
N PHE A 285 -4.66 -10.53 23.57
CA PHE A 285 -4.25 -10.16 22.23
C PHE A 285 -2.84 -10.59 21.86
N LYS A 286 -2.01 -10.91 22.85
CA LYS A 286 -0.61 -11.29 22.62
C LYS A 286 -0.51 -12.50 21.70
N ASN A 287 0.20 -12.30 20.57
CA ASN A 287 0.39 -13.33 19.55
C ASN A 287 -0.92 -13.91 18.98
N LYS A 288 -1.98 -13.09 18.89
CA LYS A 288 -3.26 -13.51 18.29
C LYS A 288 -3.35 -13.14 16.80
N TYR A 289 -2.60 -12.16 16.36
CA TYR A 289 -2.49 -11.78 14.96
C TYR A 289 -1.14 -12.22 14.40
N ARG A 290 -1.12 -12.73 13.17
CA ARG A 290 0.11 -13.08 12.46
C ARG A 290 0.87 -11.81 12.06
N ARG A 291 0.14 -10.75 11.65
CA ARG A 291 0.72 -9.49 11.19
C ARG A 291 -0.16 -8.30 11.50
N ILE A 292 0.46 -7.22 11.94
CA ILE A 292 -0.17 -5.91 12.13
C ILE A 292 0.65 -4.88 11.36
N VAL A 293 -0.01 -4.11 10.49
CA VAL A 293 0.63 -3.02 9.74
C VAL A 293 0.02 -1.70 10.18
N PHE A 294 0.82 -0.81 10.76
CA PHE A 294 0.44 0.58 10.95
C PHE A 294 0.73 1.34 9.65
N ALA A 295 -0.31 1.56 8.84
CA ALA A 295 -0.26 2.33 7.61
C ALA A 295 -0.51 3.82 7.92
N ILE A 296 0.53 4.63 7.97
CA ILE A 296 0.48 6.01 8.44
C ILE A 296 1.09 6.92 7.40
N LEU A 297 0.28 7.79 6.79
CA LEU A 297 0.74 8.87 5.93
C LEU A 297 0.92 10.15 6.74
N ASP A 298 2.09 10.77 6.64
CA ASP A 298 2.32 12.11 7.14
C ASP A 298 1.80 13.15 6.11
N ASP A 299 0.51 13.48 6.25
CA ASP A 299 -0.19 14.42 5.42
C ASP A 299 -0.18 15.87 6.02
N HIS A 300 -1.08 16.71 5.56
CA HIS A 300 -1.25 18.08 6.05
C HIS A 300 -1.62 18.20 7.55
N ASN A 301 -1.99 17.11 8.22
CA ASN A 301 -2.22 17.07 9.66
C ASN A 301 -0.95 16.73 10.47
N ALA A 302 0.15 16.36 9.80
CA ALA A 302 1.44 16.15 10.44
C ALA A 302 2.12 17.48 10.80
N HIS A 303 3.10 17.42 11.70
CA HIS A 303 3.92 18.57 12.12
C HIS A 303 3.12 19.72 12.72
N GLN A 304 2.00 19.42 13.37
CA GLN A 304 1.24 20.36 14.17
C GLN A 304 1.73 20.38 15.63
N SER A 305 1.18 21.29 16.46
CA SER A 305 1.59 21.42 17.86
C SER A 305 1.46 20.14 18.70
N HIS A 306 0.53 19.27 18.37
CA HIS A 306 0.30 17.99 19.06
C HIS A 306 1.10 16.82 18.48
N ASN A 307 1.67 16.97 17.29
CA ASN A 307 2.47 15.96 16.58
C ASN A 307 3.64 16.57 15.82
N PRO A 308 4.55 17.29 16.49
CA PRO A 308 5.63 18.04 15.84
C PRO A 308 6.59 17.14 15.03
N GLU A 309 6.74 15.88 15.39
CA GLU A 309 7.55 14.87 14.68
C GLU A 309 6.77 14.14 13.56
N GLY A 310 5.54 14.57 13.22
CA GLY A 310 4.60 13.83 12.39
C GLY A 310 3.87 12.74 13.16
N ASN A 311 3.14 11.91 12.43
CA ASN A 311 2.43 10.77 13.00
C ASN A 311 3.19 9.46 12.78
N TYR A 312 3.94 9.33 11.70
CA TYR A 312 4.68 8.13 11.31
C TYR A 312 5.83 7.82 12.30
N LYS A 313 6.73 8.79 12.52
CA LYS A 313 7.94 8.57 13.31
C LYS A 313 7.68 8.06 14.74
N PRO A 314 6.72 8.61 15.54
CA PRO A 314 6.42 8.10 16.86
C PRO A 314 6.00 6.62 16.91
N PHE A 315 5.27 6.15 15.90
CA PHE A 315 4.90 4.74 15.78
C PHE A 315 6.10 3.89 15.34
N ALA A 316 6.90 4.37 14.37
CA ALA A 316 8.11 3.66 13.95
C ALA A 316 9.11 3.49 15.08
N ASP A 317 9.28 4.50 15.95
CA ASP A 317 10.14 4.44 17.14
C ASP A 317 9.60 3.42 18.16
N GLU A 318 8.28 3.39 18.43
CA GLU A 318 7.65 2.51 19.41
C GLU A 318 7.72 1.03 19.02
N PHE A 319 7.53 0.72 17.75
CA PHE A 319 7.49 -0.66 17.24
C PHE A 319 8.81 -1.09 16.58
N ALA A 320 9.89 -0.36 16.78
CA ALA A 320 11.20 -0.70 16.22
C ALA A 320 11.64 -2.11 16.64
N GLY A 321 12.04 -2.94 15.65
CA GLY A 321 12.50 -4.31 15.88
C GLY A 321 11.38 -5.35 16.08
N MET A 322 10.12 -4.97 15.87
CA MET A 322 8.98 -5.90 15.87
C MET A 322 8.56 -6.33 14.43
N ASP A 323 9.22 -5.79 13.42
CA ASP A 323 8.94 -5.98 11.99
C ASP A 323 9.60 -7.22 11.39
N GLU A 324 10.48 -7.89 12.13
CA GLU A 324 11.13 -9.09 11.64
C GLU A 324 10.79 -10.31 12.50
N PRO A 325 10.23 -11.40 11.90
CA PRO A 325 10.45 -12.71 12.45
C PRO A 325 11.96 -12.99 12.34
N ARG A 326 12.51 -13.78 13.22
CA ARG A 326 13.78 -14.46 12.94
C ARG A 326 13.53 -15.37 11.74
N LEU A 327 13.78 -14.82 10.56
CA LEU A 327 13.71 -15.60 9.32
C LEU A 327 14.65 -16.81 9.46
N THR A 328 14.21 -17.93 8.97
CA THR A 328 15.14 -19.03 8.71
C THR A 328 16.18 -18.57 7.69
N ALA A 329 17.35 -19.17 7.68
CA ALA A 329 18.40 -18.82 6.71
C ALA A 329 17.89 -18.88 5.24
N GLU A 330 16.92 -19.76 4.95
CA GLU A 330 16.31 -19.88 3.62
C GLU A 330 15.36 -18.72 3.30
N GLU A 331 14.56 -18.28 4.28
CA GLU A 331 13.67 -17.12 4.14
C GLU A 331 14.46 -15.81 4.05
N GLU A 332 15.56 -15.67 4.84
CA GLU A 332 16.47 -14.52 4.72
C GLU A 332 17.06 -14.43 3.30
N LYS A 333 17.51 -15.56 2.76
CA LYS A 333 18.02 -15.67 1.40
C LYS A 333 16.98 -15.26 0.37
N THR A 334 15.74 -15.77 0.48
CA THR A 334 14.64 -15.44 -0.42
C THR A 334 14.29 -13.95 -0.35
N LEU A 335 14.21 -13.37 0.84
CA LEU A 335 13.96 -11.95 1.05
C LEU A 335 15.09 -11.08 0.49
N MET A 336 16.34 -11.51 0.65
CA MET A 336 17.50 -10.80 0.12
C MET A 336 17.50 -10.82 -1.43
N MET A 337 17.19 -11.95 -2.04
CA MET A 337 17.02 -12.06 -3.49
C MET A 337 15.91 -11.12 -3.99
N TRP A 338 14.79 -11.06 -3.30
CA TRP A 338 13.70 -10.15 -3.62
C TRP A 338 14.12 -8.68 -3.48
N LYS A 339 14.81 -8.30 -2.39
CA LYS A 339 15.36 -6.94 -2.18
C LYS A 339 16.37 -6.53 -3.26
N LEU A 340 17.12 -7.47 -3.80
CA LEU A 340 18.07 -7.26 -4.91
C LEU A 340 17.36 -7.09 -6.27
N GLY A 341 16.05 -7.20 -6.29
CA GLY A 341 15.25 -7.07 -7.50
C GLY A 341 15.20 -8.32 -8.34
N ALA A 342 15.44 -9.45 -7.70
CA ALA A 342 15.32 -10.76 -8.34
C ALA A 342 13.86 -11.22 -8.51
N GLY A 343 12.88 -10.37 -8.27
CA GLY A 343 11.45 -10.55 -8.54
C GLY A 343 10.98 -12.00 -8.50
N ASN A 344 10.52 -12.52 -9.64
CA ASN A 344 10.17 -13.93 -9.81
C ASN A 344 11.36 -14.90 -9.75
N SER A 345 12.61 -14.41 -9.64
CA SER A 345 13.81 -15.24 -9.61
C SER A 345 13.86 -16.16 -8.40
N ALA A 346 13.37 -15.71 -7.24
CA ALA A 346 13.27 -16.59 -6.06
C ALA A 346 12.37 -17.80 -6.34
N LYS A 347 11.27 -17.62 -7.07
CA LYS A 347 10.36 -18.71 -7.48
C LYS A 347 10.99 -19.60 -8.57
N ARG A 348 11.75 -19.00 -9.50
CA ARG A 348 12.50 -19.75 -10.53
C ARG A 348 13.66 -20.57 -9.92
N PHE A 349 14.37 -19.98 -8.94
CA PHE A 349 15.41 -20.65 -8.19
C PHE A 349 14.91 -21.94 -7.52
N ASN A 350 13.67 -21.92 -7.02
CA ASN A 350 13.00 -23.09 -6.44
C ASN A 350 12.28 -23.96 -7.50
N GLY A 351 12.38 -23.64 -8.77
CA GLY A 351 11.73 -24.38 -9.86
C GLY A 351 10.21 -24.16 -9.97
N GLU A 352 9.69 -23.14 -9.31
CA GLU A 352 8.23 -22.88 -9.22
C GLU A 352 7.66 -22.12 -10.43
N ASN A 353 8.50 -21.35 -11.14
CA ASN A 353 8.05 -20.52 -12.27
C ASN A 353 8.91 -20.76 -13.53
N PRO A 354 8.33 -21.20 -14.65
CA PRO A 354 9.03 -21.25 -15.93
C PRO A 354 9.33 -19.83 -16.44
N ILE A 355 10.35 -19.72 -17.31
CA ILE A 355 10.66 -18.45 -18.00
C ILE A 355 9.49 -18.12 -18.92
N PRO A 356 8.93 -16.90 -18.86
CA PRO A 356 7.89 -16.46 -19.79
C PRO A 356 8.40 -16.46 -21.23
N GLU A 357 7.56 -16.83 -22.18
CA GLU A 357 7.87 -16.69 -23.61
C GLU A 357 7.95 -15.19 -23.93
N LYS A 358 9.13 -14.74 -24.37
CA LYS A 358 9.38 -13.33 -24.70
C LYS A 358 8.86 -13.02 -26.10
N THR A 359 7.80 -12.23 -26.19
CA THR A 359 7.16 -11.86 -27.47
C THR A 359 7.55 -10.46 -27.97
N LYS A 360 8.14 -9.61 -27.12
CA LYS A 360 8.57 -8.25 -27.46
C LYS A 360 10.06 -8.08 -27.19
N VAL A 361 10.74 -7.34 -28.06
CA VAL A 361 12.14 -6.98 -27.89
C VAL A 361 12.23 -5.64 -27.17
N ALA A 362 12.95 -5.60 -26.04
CA ALA A 362 13.24 -4.38 -25.32
C ALA A 362 14.29 -3.55 -26.08
N THR A 363 14.06 -2.26 -26.19
CA THR A 363 14.97 -1.28 -26.79
C THR A 363 15.13 -0.07 -25.86
N LYS A 364 16.09 0.80 -26.14
CA LYS A 364 16.26 2.05 -25.37
C LYS A 364 15.00 2.92 -25.30
N ASP A 365 14.10 2.81 -26.27
CA ASP A 365 12.88 3.60 -26.37
C ASP A 365 11.67 2.90 -25.71
N THR A 366 11.86 1.68 -25.20
CA THR A 366 10.80 0.88 -24.55
C THR A 366 10.55 1.33 -23.12
N TRP A 367 11.54 1.95 -22.49
CA TRP A 367 11.47 2.38 -21.08
C TRP A 367 12.08 3.76 -20.90
N ASN A 368 11.76 4.44 -19.78
CA ASN A 368 12.45 5.68 -19.43
C ASN A 368 13.83 5.32 -18.86
N VAL A 369 14.92 5.72 -19.55
CA VAL A 369 16.29 5.35 -19.19
C VAL A 369 17.19 6.58 -19.11
N GLU A 370 18.03 6.61 -18.08
CA GLU A 370 19.04 7.63 -17.87
C GLU A 370 20.43 7.12 -18.30
N PRO A 371 21.32 7.99 -18.78
CA PRO A 371 22.66 7.57 -19.17
C PRO A 371 23.48 7.09 -17.95
N MET A 372 24.47 6.21 -18.21
CA MET A 372 25.45 5.83 -17.19
C MET A 372 26.18 7.09 -16.69
N PRO A 373 26.25 7.35 -15.36
CA PRO A 373 26.90 8.54 -14.84
C PRO A 373 28.42 8.54 -15.03
N GLU A 374 29.05 9.71 -14.85
CA GLU A 374 30.51 9.83 -14.92
C GLU A 374 31.21 9.05 -13.79
N LYS A 375 30.60 9.07 -12.59
CA LYS A 375 31.07 8.28 -11.44
C LYS A 375 30.75 6.80 -11.64
N ARG A 376 31.68 6.07 -12.16
CA ARG A 376 31.54 4.63 -12.50
C ARG A 376 32.87 3.90 -12.37
N VAL A 377 32.81 2.58 -12.23
CA VAL A 377 33.97 1.69 -12.28
C VAL A 377 33.82 0.74 -13.46
N VAL A 378 34.94 0.34 -14.05
CA VAL A 378 35.01 -0.71 -15.09
C VAL A 378 35.73 -1.91 -14.50
N ILE A 379 35.08 -3.04 -14.48
CA ILE A 379 35.56 -4.28 -13.92
C ILE A 379 35.83 -5.23 -15.11
N PRO A 380 37.10 -5.66 -15.34
CA PRO A 380 37.38 -6.67 -16.35
C PRO A 380 36.71 -8.00 -15.99
N LEU A 381 36.07 -8.65 -16.94
CA LEU A 381 35.46 -9.98 -16.78
C LEU A 381 36.00 -10.98 -17.78
N ASP A 382 35.91 -12.25 -17.42
CA ASP A 382 36.20 -13.41 -18.26
C ASP A 382 35.12 -14.49 -18.12
N GLU A 383 33.86 -14.03 -18.15
CA GLU A 383 32.66 -14.88 -18.03
C GLU A 383 32.15 -15.28 -19.40
N THR A 384 31.62 -16.49 -19.51
CA THR A 384 31.06 -17.00 -20.76
C THR A 384 29.67 -17.56 -20.61
N ILE A 385 28.83 -17.31 -21.61
CA ILE A 385 27.52 -17.93 -21.75
C ILE A 385 27.37 -18.54 -23.14
N PRO A 386 26.52 -19.57 -23.33
CA PRO A 386 26.26 -20.11 -24.66
C PRO A 386 25.69 -19.06 -25.62
N SER A 387 26.10 -19.06 -26.90
CA SER A 387 25.55 -18.13 -27.87
C SER A 387 24.03 -18.31 -28.08
N ASP A 388 23.51 -19.51 -27.89
CA ASP A 388 22.06 -19.74 -27.91
C ASP A 388 21.33 -19.05 -26.74
N ALA A 389 21.96 -18.97 -25.55
CA ALA A 389 21.45 -18.19 -24.43
C ALA A 389 21.38 -16.69 -24.80
N MET A 390 22.39 -16.18 -25.52
CA MET A 390 22.39 -14.77 -25.97
C MET A 390 21.21 -14.42 -26.89
N ARG A 391 20.65 -15.38 -27.64
CA ARG A 391 19.44 -15.16 -28.43
C ARG A 391 18.25 -14.78 -27.56
N VAL A 392 18.12 -15.41 -26.38
CA VAL A 392 17.07 -15.10 -25.42
C VAL A 392 17.33 -13.77 -24.71
N VAL A 393 18.59 -13.54 -24.31
CA VAL A 393 19.02 -12.28 -23.67
C VAL A 393 18.76 -11.06 -24.56
N LYS A 394 18.92 -11.19 -25.88
CA LYS A 394 18.67 -10.11 -26.84
C LYS A 394 17.21 -9.65 -26.91
N TYR A 395 16.24 -10.42 -26.44
CA TYR A 395 14.87 -9.91 -26.27
C TYR A 395 14.78 -8.85 -25.18
N GLY A 396 15.73 -8.83 -24.26
CA GLY A 396 15.72 -7.92 -23.13
C GLY A 396 14.73 -8.32 -22.04
N HIS A 397 14.55 -7.41 -21.09
CA HIS A 397 13.62 -7.56 -19.99
C HIS A 397 12.79 -6.28 -19.84
N ILE A 398 11.47 -6.38 -19.99
CA ILE A 398 10.53 -5.29 -19.81
C ILE A 398 9.77 -5.57 -18.52
N PRO A 399 9.83 -4.67 -17.51
CA PRO A 399 9.08 -4.86 -16.27
C PRO A 399 7.58 -5.00 -16.54
N ASP A 400 6.95 -6.02 -15.98
CA ASP A 400 5.52 -6.30 -16.11
C ASP A 400 4.76 -6.17 -14.78
N ALA A 401 5.50 -6.04 -13.66
CA ALA A 401 4.95 -5.87 -12.31
C ALA A 401 5.76 -4.86 -11.49
N MET A 402 5.19 -4.35 -10.41
CA MET A 402 5.86 -3.39 -9.50
C MET A 402 7.06 -4.01 -8.77
N GLU A 403 7.07 -5.32 -8.60
CA GLU A 403 8.15 -6.11 -7.99
C GLU A 403 9.30 -6.35 -8.96
N ASP A 404 9.14 -5.97 -10.22
CA ASP A 404 10.15 -6.14 -11.24
C ASP A 404 11.06 -4.92 -11.27
N HIS A 405 12.17 -5.02 -10.58
CA HIS A 405 13.06 -3.90 -10.28
C HIS A 405 14.05 -3.57 -11.40
N TRP A 406 14.04 -4.36 -12.49
CA TRP A 406 14.99 -4.22 -13.55
C TRP A 406 14.32 -4.06 -14.92
N PHE A 407 14.83 -3.13 -15.71
CA PHE A 407 14.65 -3.06 -17.14
C PHE A 407 15.99 -3.40 -17.81
N MET A 408 15.99 -4.25 -18.84
CA MET A 408 17.19 -4.61 -19.55
C MET A 408 16.97 -4.60 -21.04
N TYR A 409 17.95 -4.07 -21.79
CA TYR A 409 18.00 -4.24 -23.22
C TYR A 409 19.45 -4.48 -23.70
N CYS A 410 19.57 -5.07 -24.91
CA CYS A 410 20.83 -5.26 -25.58
C CYS A 410 20.95 -4.36 -26.79
N ASP A 411 22.11 -3.78 -27.02
CA ASP A 411 22.54 -3.26 -28.33
C ASP A 411 23.58 -4.18 -28.98
N GLU A 412 24.22 -3.75 -30.07
CA GLU A 412 25.11 -4.59 -30.90
C GLU A 412 26.23 -5.28 -30.11
N SER A 413 26.73 -4.69 -29.02
CA SER A 413 27.88 -5.16 -28.26
C SER A 413 27.75 -4.98 -26.75
N THR A 414 26.64 -4.48 -26.27
CA THR A 414 26.45 -4.25 -24.83
C THR A 414 25.11 -4.78 -24.32
N ILE A 415 25.11 -5.19 -23.06
CA ILE A 415 23.93 -5.53 -22.25
C ILE A 415 23.81 -4.45 -21.18
N ARG A 416 22.62 -3.85 -21.06
CA ARG A 416 22.39 -2.72 -20.17
C ARG A 416 21.27 -3.01 -19.19
N TYR A 417 21.52 -2.82 -17.90
CA TYR A 417 20.53 -2.96 -16.84
C TYR A 417 20.24 -1.63 -16.18
N TYR A 418 18.96 -1.33 -16.01
CA TYR A 418 18.43 -0.12 -15.41
C TYR A 418 17.49 -0.44 -14.28
N ARG A 419 17.42 0.42 -13.28
CA ARG A 419 16.33 0.36 -12.29
C ARG A 419 15.02 0.73 -12.97
N SER A 420 14.02 -0.14 -12.88
CA SER A 420 12.71 0.05 -13.54
C SER A 420 11.99 1.33 -13.09
N TRP A 421 12.12 1.71 -11.83
CA TRP A 421 11.38 2.85 -11.26
C TRP A 421 12.05 4.20 -11.49
N THR A 422 13.39 4.26 -11.49
CA THR A 422 14.14 5.51 -11.61
C THR A 422 14.71 5.72 -13.00
N GLY A 423 14.85 4.66 -13.78
CA GLY A 423 15.56 4.69 -15.07
C GLY A 423 17.07 4.76 -14.94
N PHE A 424 17.64 4.75 -13.75
CA PHE A 424 19.09 4.85 -13.56
C PHE A 424 19.81 3.64 -14.13
N CYS A 425 20.82 3.90 -14.96
CA CYS A 425 21.72 2.88 -15.50
C CYS A 425 22.63 2.35 -14.38
N ILE A 426 22.54 1.07 -14.08
CA ILE A 426 23.36 0.44 -13.03
C ILE A 426 24.51 -0.36 -13.62
N TYR A 427 24.21 -1.16 -14.65
CA TYR A 427 25.21 -2.02 -15.28
C TYR A 427 25.24 -1.83 -16.79
N VAL A 428 26.46 -1.80 -17.35
CA VAL A 428 26.69 -1.93 -18.79
C VAL A 428 27.81 -2.96 -19.00
N ALA A 429 27.47 -4.11 -19.53
CA ALA A 429 28.45 -5.15 -19.85
C ALA A 429 28.75 -5.16 -21.34
N ARG A 430 30.03 -5.35 -21.71
CA ARG A 430 30.45 -5.62 -23.07
C ARG A 430 30.59 -7.10 -23.32
N TYR A 431 30.15 -7.53 -24.49
CA TYR A 431 30.27 -8.92 -24.90
C TYR A 431 30.81 -9.06 -26.34
N VAL A 432 31.40 -10.22 -26.59
CA VAL A 432 31.82 -10.68 -27.92
C VAL A 432 31.20 -12.04 -28.17
N ASP A 433 30.38 -12.15 -29.20
CA ASP A 433 29.72 -13.42 -29.57
C ASP A 433 30.37 -13.97 -30.84
N ASN A 434 30.94 -15.20 -30.76
CA ASN A 434 31.58 -15.87 -31.91
C ASN A 434 30.69 -16.94 -32.57
N GLY A 435 29.38 -16.99 -32.16
CA GLY A 435 28.40 -17.95 -32.67
C GLY A 435 28.36 -19.31 -31.95
N ILE A 436 29.32 -19.58 -31.07
CA ILE A 436 29.35 -20.78 -30.19
C ILE A 436 29.28 -20.35 -28.74
N ILE A 437 30.10 -19.38 -28.34
CA ILE A 437 30.23 -18.85 -26.99
C ILE A 437 30.15 -17.33 -27.07
N CYS A 438 29.37 -16.74 -26.21
CA CYS A 438 29.34 -15.30 -25.96
C CYS A 438 30.22 -15.03 -24.71
N LYS A 439 31.27 -14.24 -24.88
CA LYS A 439 32.20 -13.86 -23.81
C LYS A 439 31.85 -12.48 -23.29
N ILE A 440 31.62 -12.34 -21.99
CA ILE A 440 31.45 -11.05 -21.29
C ILE A 440 32.86 -10.59 -20.89
N THR A 441 33.30 -9.46 -21.43
CA THR A 441 34.68 -8.99 -21.30
C THR A 441 34.91 -7.92 -20.26
N GLU A 442 33.90 -7.12 -19.99
CA GLU A 442 33.94 -6.07 -18.98
C GLU A 442 32.53 -5.74 -18.46
N LEU A 443 32.48 -5.29 -17.22
CA LEU A 443 31.26 -4.74 -16.58
C LEU A 443 31.55 -3.33 -16.08
N MET A 444 30.82 -2.37 -16.61
CA MET A 444 30.78 -1.01 -16.10
C MET A 444 29.66 -0.89 -15.07
N VAL A 445 29.99 -0.40 -13.86
CA VAL A 445 29.06 -0.29 -12.74
C VAL A 445 28.94 1.16 -12.30
N ASN A 446 27.70 1.62 -12.11
CA ASN A 446 27.37 2.92 -11.54
C ASN A 446 27.95 3.06 -10.11
N ARG A 447 28.64 4.19 -9.83
CA ARG A 447 29.20 4.53 -8.51
C ARG A 447 28.73 5.89 -8.03
N ASP A 448 27.66 6.43 -8.59
CA ASP A 448 27.04 7.63 -8.06
C ASP A 448 26.18 7.28 -6.84
N PRO A 449 26.56 7.76 -5.63
CA PRO A 449 25.88 7.40 -4.39
C PRO A 449 24.43 7.90 -4.32
N GLU A 450 24.04 8.88 -5.17
CA GLU A 450 22.65 9.32 -5.29
C GLU A 450 21.79 8.37 -6.14
N GLN A 451 22.41 7.48 -6.92
CA GLN A 451 21.74 6.56 -7.81
C GLN A 451 21.91 5.10 -7.39
N TYR A 452 23.08 4.74 -6.88
CA TYR A 452 23.43 3.37 -6.52
C TYR A 452 24.40 3.30 -5.35
N GLY A 453 23.96 2.70 -4.25
CA GLY A 453 24.72 2.71 -2.98
C GLY A 453 25.76 1.59 -2.83
N CYS A 454 25.79 0.56 -3.70
CA CYS A 454 26.76 -0.51 -3.61
C CYS A 454 28.14 -0.05 -4.09
N THR A 455 29.21 -0.45 -3.38
CA THR A 455 30.62 -0.18 -3.72
C THR A 455 31.46 -1.45 -3.81
N ASP A 456 30.86 -2.63 -3.61
CA ASP A 456 31.52 -3.93 -3.66
C ASP A 456 31.49 -4.48 -5.09
N ASN A 457 32.67 -4.61 -5.68
CA ASN A 457 32.81 -5.10 -7.05
C ASN A 457 32.48 -6.60 -7.19
N GLU A 458 32.79 -7.43 -6.17
CA GLU A 458 32.48 -8.86 -6.20
C GLU A 458 30.97 -9.10 -6.14
N HIS A 459 30.30 -8.35 -5.27
CA HIS A 459 28.83 -8.34 -5.21
C HIS A 459 28.21 -7.92 -6.54
N ASP A 460 28.70 -6.83 -7.16
CA ASP A 460 28.12 -6.31 -8.40
C ASP A 460 28.29 -7.27 -9.59
N VAL A 461 29.46 -7.90 -9.69
CA VAL A 461 29.70 -8.93 -10.71
C VAL A 461 28.77 -10.12 -10.50
N ALA A 462 28.65 -10.59 -9.26
CA ALA A 462 27.78 -11.70 -8.93
C ALA A 462 26.31 -11.39 -9.20
N LEU A 463 25.83 -10.19 -8.80
CA LEU A 463 24.45 -9.77 -9.04
C LEU A 463 24.16 -9.63 -10.54
N PHE A 464 25.04 -8.99 -11.29
CA PHE A 464 24.90 -8.87 -12.75
C PHE A 464 24.83 -10.26 -13.42
N MET A 465 25.75 -11.16 -13.07
CA MET A 465 25.79 -12.50 -13.64
C MET A 465 24.60 -13.36 -13.21
N ALA A 466 24.08 -13.18 -12.00
CA ALA A 466 22.87 -13.84 -11.53
C ALA A 466 21.66 -13.42 -12.39
N LEU A 467 21.43 -12.12 -12.52
CA LEU A 467 20.35 -11.58 -13.33
C LEU A 467 20.44 -12.02 -14.79
N LEU A 468 21.64 -11.90 -15.38
CA LEU A 468 21.88 -12.33 -16.76
C LEU A 468 21.60 -13.81 -16.97
N THR A 469 22.07 -14.66 -16.05
CA THR A 469 21.89 -16.12 -16.15
C THR A 469 20.41 -16.51 -16.09
N GLU A 470 19.63 -15.84 -15.28
CA GLU A 470 18.19 -16.08 -15.18
C GLU A 470 17.42 -15.64 -16.43
N GLU A 471 17.88 -14.62 -17.15
CA GLU A 471 17.23 -14.18 -18.38
C GLU A 471 17.10 -15.27 -19.45
N TYR A 472 18.04 -16.22 -19.46
CA TYR A 472 17.99 -17.37 -20.37
C TYR A 472 17.65 -18.71 -19.70
N GLY A 473 17.31 -18.69 -18.39
CA GLY A 473 16.91 -19.89 -17.65
C GLY A 473 18.05 -20.79 -17.20
N GLY A 474 19.26 -20.23 -17.10
CA GLY A 474 20.41 -20.92 -16.55
C GLY A 474 20.35 -21.05 -15.03
N ASP A 475 21.21 -21.91 -14.47
CA ASP A 475 21.37 -22.03 -13.02
C ASP A 475 22.27 -20.91 -12.47
N ALA A 476 21.63 -19.92 -11.84
CA ALA A 476 22.29 -18.75 -11.23
C ALA A 476 22.73 -18.97 -9.78
N SER A 477 22.56 -20.18 -9.20
CA SER A 477 22.79 -20.47 -7.77
C SER A 477 24.18 -20.05 -7.27
N LYS A 478 25.22 -20.28 -8.06
CA LYS A 478 26.60 -19.90 -7.70
C LYS A 478 26.76 -18.38 -7.55
N TYR A 479 26.11 -17.61 -8.40
CA TYR A 479 26.19 -16.14 -8.39
C TYR A 479 25.35 -15.55 -7.25
N TRP A 480 24.12 -16.08 -7.06
CA TRP A 480 23.30 -15.69 -5.92
C TRP A 480 23.97 -15.96 -4.58
N SER A 481 24.70 -17.08 -4.44
CA SER A 481 25.44 -17.40 -3.20
C SER A 481 26.51 -16.35 -2.83
N ILE A 482 26.97 -15.55 -3.78
CA ILE A 482 27.92 -14.44 -3.59
C ILE A 482 27.16 -13.12 -3.38
N ALA A 483 26.19 -12.81 -4.24
CA ALA A 483 25.44 -11.55 -4.22
C ALA A 483 24.60 -11.36 -2.95
N ILE A 484 24.27 -12.40 -2.19
CA ILE A 484 23.48 -12.34 -0.95
C ILE A 484 24.32 -12.49 0.32
N LYS A 485 25.66 -12.51 0.22
CA LYS A 485 26.55 -12.48 1.39
C LYS A 485 26.73 -11.05 1.89
#